data_86b1bd0f7880fd82389c95760e91dae7
#
_entry.id   86b1bd0f7880fd82389c95760e91dae7
#
_cell.length_a   1.000
_cell.length_b   1.000
_cell.length_c   1.000
_cell.angle_alpha   90.00
_cell.angle_beta   90.00
_cell.angle_gamma   90.00
#
_symmetry.space_group_name_H-M   'P 1'
#
loop_
_entity.id
_entity.type
_entity.pdbx_description
1 polymer ?
#
loop_
_entity_poly.entity_id
_entity_poly.type
_entity_poly.pdbx_seq_one_letter_code
_entity_poly.pdbx_strand_id
1 'polypeptide(L)'
;MLFEKLVVQWLLEFGFERLQADKCVFKLMSNGRYLIIGIYVDDMIILHRGNGDRDWFVAKMREKTAIKDLGKMKTVLGMNIAREDDGSITLSHPAVVDELLSTAGLTDSRPTSTPLVPNAELMTPEGEPDAEEKATMSMAPFCNFRSLIGSLLYLASTTRPDIAFAVTSLSRFMTNPRLDHWRALVHLLRYLKGTKLLGITYASSALQNRIRVTSSGDYLMSPESDDVTASFHNILVAFSDADWAAEMPGRRSRTGYVIFLNGGPIAWSCRLQPTPSLSTCEAEFFAMCETARELKRLQMLLNELGFLQPPKPYVKDVGDTSIKNTGSIIFGDNISAVAVGKQIGFSSKTRHLDIRLQFLQDWVQKGIVSLVYCPTRFMIADILTKVPGPIIFNLLRPRLMGRWIYQVLSNGSKE
;
A
#
# COMPACT_ATOMS: atom_id res chain seq x y z
N MET A 1 -16.41 -24.13 -1.88
CA MET A 1 -15.62 -25.18 -2.59
C MET A 1 -16.33 -25.78 -3.81
N LEU A 2 -17.56 -26.35 -3.71
CA LEU A 2 -18.22 -26.94 -4.90
C LEU A 2 -18.67 -25.88 -5.89
N PHE A 3 -19.32 -24.81 -5.43
CA PHE A 3 -19.81 -23.70 -6.27
C PHE A 3 -18.64 -22.99 -6.97
N GLU A 4 -17.57 -22.69 -6.27
CA GLU A 4 -16.36 -22.08 -6.85
C GLU A 4 -15.81 -22.92 -8.04
N LYS A 5 -15.73 -24.25 -7.87
CA LYS A 5 -15.27 -25.13 -8.96
C LYS A 5 -16.18 -25.06 -10.18
N LEU A 6 -17.49 -24.99 -9.98
CA LEU A 6 -18.47 -24.86 -11.08
C LEU A 6 -18.32 -23.51 -11.78
N VAL A 7 -18.18 -22.42 -11.05
CA VAL A 7 -17.96 -21.09 -11.62
C VAL A 7 -16.67 -21.05 -12.44
N VAL A 8 -15.57 -21.59 -11.91
CA VAL A 8 -14.31 -21.70 -12.65
C VAL A 8 -14.48 -22.49 -13.95
N GLN A 9 -15.19 -23.63 -13.91
CA GLN A 9 -15.46 -24.42 -15.11
C GLN A 9 -16.25 -23.62 -16.14
N TRP A 10 -17.32 -22.91 -15.73
CA TRP A 10 -18.14 -22.10 -16.64
C TRP A 10 -17.36 -20.97 -17.28
N LEU A 11 -16.51 -20.29 -16.51
CA LEU A 11 -15.65 -19.23 -17.06
C LEU A 11 -14.71 -19.77 -18.14
N LEU A 12 -14.10 -20.94 -17.90
CA LEU A 12 -13.24 -21.59 -18.90
C LEU A 12 -14.05 -22.01 -20.14
N GLU A 13 -15.28 -22.54 -19.99
CA GLU A 13 -16.21 -22.85 -21.09
C GLU A 13 -16.60 -21.60 -21.89
N PHE A 14 -16.71 -20.43 -21.26
CA PHE A 14 -16.97 -19.15 -21.93
C PHE A 14 -15.74 -18.56 -22.63
N GLY A 15 -14.59 -19.23 -22.53
CA GLY A 15 -13.35 -18.82 -23.16
C GLY A 15 -12.48 -17.86 -22.32
N PHE A 16 -12.77 -17.71 -21.02
CA PHE A 16 -11.88 -16.96 -20.14
C PHE A 16 -10.59 -17.73 -19.87
N GLU A 17 -9.50 -17.00 -19.75
CA GLU A 17 -8.21 -17.50 -19.28
C GLU A 17 -8.06 -17.19 -17.77
N ARG A 18 -7.72 -18.21 -16.98
CA ARG A 18 -7.40 -18.03 -15.55
C ARG A 18 -5.97 -17.55 -15.40
N LEU A 19 -5.74 -16.48 -14.62
CA LEU A 19 -4.40 -15.96 -14.41
C LEU A 19 -3.53 -16.91 -13.55
N GLN A 20 -2.22 -16.91 -13.82
CA GLN A 20 -1.26 -17.65 -13.02
C GLN A 20 -0.85 -16.88 -11.76
N ALA A 21 -0.71 -15.54 -11.89
CA ALA A 21 -0.35 -14.65 -10.81
C ALA A 21 -1.43 -14.55 -9.71
N ASP A 22 -2.71 -14.68 -10.08
CA ASP A 22 -3.84 -14.74 -9.13
C ASP A 22 -4.93 -15.68 -9.66
N LYS A 23 -5.15 -16.78 -8.94
CA LYS A 23 -6.10 -17.83 -9.33
C LYS A 23 -7.59 -17.44 -9.18
N CYS A 24 -7.88 -16.31 -8.53
CA CYS A 24 -9.23 -15.76 -8.42
C CYS A 24 -9.56 -14.77 -9.54
N VAL A 25 -8.62 -14.49 -10.46
CA VAL A 25 -8.80 -13.54 -11.55
C VAL A 25 -8.82 -14.27 -12.90
N PHE A 26 -9.78 -13.88 -13.74
CA PHE A 26 -10.00 -14.42 -15.08
C PHE A 26 -10.08 -13.26 -16.07
N LYS A 27 -9.55 -13.44 -17.27
CA LYS A 27 -9.63 -12.46 -18.36
C LYS A 27 -10.21 -13.08 -19.62
N LEU A 28 -10.94 -12.28 -20.39
CA LEU A 28 -11.37 -12.58 -21.75
C LEU A 28 -11.00 -11.40 -22.66
N MET A 29 -10.05 -11.64 -23.56
CA MET A 29 -9.58 -10.65 -24.54
C MET A 29 -9.62 -11.24 -25.93
N SER A 30 -10.82 -11.52 -26.44
CA SER A 30 -11.05 -12.15 -27.75
C SER A 30 -12.33 -11.63 -28.38
N ASN A 31 -12.43 -11.73 -29.72
CA ASN A 31 -13.62 -11.35 -30.48
C ASN A 31 -14.12 -9.91 -30.20
N GLY A 32 -13.20 -8.98 -29.97
CA GLY A 32 -13.52 -7.59 -29.65
C GLY A 32 -14.00 -7.34 -28.23
N ARG A 33 -14.10 -8.37 -27.38
CA ARG A 33 -14.49 -8.26 -25.97
C ARG A 33 -13.28 -8.04 -25.07
N TYR A 34 -13.51 -7.26 -24.02
CA TYR A 34 -12.54 -7.03 -22.96
C TYR A 34 -13.24 -7.14 -21.60
N LEU A 35 -13.00 -8.26 -20.92
CA LEU A 35 -13.57 -8.56 -19.61
C LEU A 35 -12.49 -9.08 -18.67
N ILE A 36 -12.49 -8.58 -17.43
CA ILE A 36 -11.74 -9.14 -16.32
C ILE A 36 -12.73 -9.45 -15.21
N ILE A 37 -12.70 -10.68 -14.70
CA ILE A 37 -13.55 -11.16 -13.62
C ILE A 37 -12.70 -11.48 -12.41
N GLY A 38 -12.98 -10.84 -11.29
CA GLY A 38 -12.47 -11.23 -9.97
C GLY A 38 -13.52 -12.02 -9.22
N ILE A 39 -13.15 -13.17 -8.66
CA ILE A 39 -14.04 -14.00 -7.83
C ILE A 39 -13.62 -13.88 -6.38
N TYR A 40 -14.58 -13.61 -5.51
CA TYR A 40 -14.38 -13.63 -4.06
C TYR A 40 -15.55 -14.33 -3.40
N VAL A 41 -15.37 -15.59 -3.00
CA VAL A 41 -16.39 -16.49 -2.45
C VAL A 41 -17.60 -16.59 -3.38
N ASP A 42 -18.70 -15.87 -3.10
CA ASP A 42 -19.93 -15.83 -3.88
C ASP A 42 -20.07 -14.57 -4.73
N ASP A 43 -19.16 -13.60 -4.57
CA ASP A 43 -19.18 -12.33 -5.29
C ASP A 43 -18.30 -12.37 -6.53
N MET A 44 -18.79 -11.77 -7.64
CA MET A 44 -18.02 -11.55 -8.86
C MET A 44 -17.90 -10.06 -9.16
N ILE A 45 -16.67 -9.58 -9.31
CA ILE A 45 -16.36 -8.23 -9.73
C ILE A 45 -16.08 -8.25 -11.23
N ILE A 46 -16.83 -7.47 -12.00
CA ILE A 46 -16.72 -7.41 -13.44
C ILE A 46 -16.12 -6.08 -13.87
N LEU A 47 -14.97 -6.13 -14.53
CA LEU A 47 -14.37 -4.98 -15.22
C LEU A 47 -14.58 -5.18 -16.73
N HIS A 48 -15.12 -4.16 -17.41
CA HIS A 48 -15.46 -4.23 -18.83
C HIS A 48 -15.23 -2.89 -19.53
N ARG A 49 -15.01 -2.91 -20.85
CA ARG A 49 -14.88 -1.68 -21.66
C ARG A 49 -16.22 -1.08 -22.05
N GLY A 50 -17.21 -1.91 -22.33
CA GLY A 50 -18.52 -1.48 -22.78
C GLY A 50 -19.66 -2.29 -22.19
N ASN A 51 -20.86 -1.69 -22.14
CA ASN A 51 -22.04 -2.36 -21.57
C ASN A 51 -22.37 -3.67 -22.30
N GLY A 52 -22.13 -3.76 -23.61
CA GLY A 52 -22.37 -4.98 -24.39
C GLY A 52 -21.56 -6.19 -23.89
N ASP A 53 -20.32 -5.98 -23.41
CA ASP A 53 -19.50 -7.05 -22.84
C ASP A 53 -20.09 -7.56 -21.52
N ARG A 54 -20.49 -6.62 -20.65
CA ARG A 54 -21.16 -6.93 -19.40
C ARG A 54 -22.46 -7.69 -19.61
N ASP A 55 -23.33 -7.19 -20.50
CA ASP A 55 -24.66 -7.78 -20.77
C ASP A 55 -24.54 -9.19 -21.36
N TRP A 56 -23.56 -9.41 -22.24
CA TRP A 56 -23.22 -10.73 -22.72
C TRP A 56 -22.80 -11.67 -21.59
N PHE A 57 -21.92 -11.25 -20.73
CA PHE A 57 -21.45 -12.07 -19.59
C PHE A 57 -22.60 -12.41 -18.64
N VAL A 58 -23.41 -11.42 -18.28
CA VAL A 58 -24.59 -11.62 -17.41
C VAL A 58 -25.58 -12.61 -18.04
N ALA A 59 -25.84 -12.51 -19.35
CA ALA A 59 -26.69 -13.46 -20.05
C ALA A 59 -26.13 -14.90 -20.00
N LYS A 60 -24.82 -15.05 -20.25
CA LYS A 60 -24.14 -16.36 -20.17
C LYS A 60 -24.17 -16.98 -18.76
N MET A 61 -23.99 -16.18 -17.75
CA MET A 61 -24.10 -16.66 -16.37
C MET A 61 -25.53 -17.09 -16.01
N ARG A 62 -26.54 -16.35 -16.47
CA ARG A 62 -27.97 -16.70 -16.28
C ARG A 62 -28.37 -18.02 -16.93
N GLU A 63 -27.71 -18.45 -18.02
CA GLU A 63 -27.89 -19.77 -18.62
C GLU A 63 -27.46 -20.91 -17.67
N LYS A 64 -26.52 -20.64 -16.76
CA LYS A 64 -25.90 -21.63 -15.83
C LYS A 64 -26.51 -21.62 -14.44
N THR A 65 -26.84 -20.43 -13.89
CA THR A 65 -27.31 -20.28 -12.53
C THR A 65 -28.08 -18.97 -12.33
N ALA A 66 -28.89 -18.91 -11.28
CA ALA A 66 -29.55 -17.68 -10.86
C ALA A 66 -28.49 -16.71 -10.30
N ILE A 67 -28.36 -15.56 -10.94
CA ILE A 67 -27.47 -14.47 -10.47
C ILE A 67 -28.25 -13.18 -10.25
N LYS A 68 -27.84 -12.41 -9.25
CA LYS A 68 -28.32 -11.07 -8.98
C LYS A 68 -27.28 -10.08 -9.50
N ASP A 69 -27.65 -9.33 -10.52
CA ASP A 69 -26.83 -8.21 -11.00
C ASP A 69 -27.06 -6.99 -10.12
N LEU A 70 -26.01 -6.55 -9.41
CA LEU A 70 -26.03 -5.39 -8.51
C LEU A 70 -25.74 -4.07 -9.22
N GLY A 71 -25.44 -4.13 -10.53
CA GLY A 71 -25.13 -2.96 -11.34
C GLY A 71 -23.78 -2.32 -10.98
N LYS A 72 -23.72 -0.97 -11.04
CA LYS A 72 -22.50 -0.21 -10.73
C LYS A 72 -22.13 -0.39 -9.25
N MET A 73 -20.95 -0.91 -9.01
CA MET A 73 -20.46 -1.26 -7.68
C MET A 73 -20.38 -0.02 -6.78
N LYS A 74 -21.08 -0.06 -5.63
CA LYS A 74 -21.07 0.96 -4.57
C LYS A 74 -20.30 0.50 -3.34
N THR A 75 -20.29 -0.79 -3.12
CA THR A 75 -19.57 -1.44 -2.01
C THR A 75 -18.92 -2.72 -2.50
N VAL A 76 -17.78 -3.09 -1.95
CA VAL A 76 -17.12 -4.38 -2.17
C VAL A 76 -16.32 -4.75 -0.94
N LEU A 77 -16.46 -5.99 -0.44
CA LEU A 77 -15.73 -6.47 0.75
C LEU A 77 -15.80 -5.50 1.95
N GLY A 78 -16.96 -4.89 2.19
CA GLY A 78 -17.13 -3.88 3.24
C GLY A 78 -16.56 -2.49 2.93
N MET A 79 -15.81 -2.33 1.83
CA MET A 79 -15.33 -1.02 1.38
C MET A 79 -16.45 -0.22 0.70
N ASN A 80 -16.58 1.04 1.05
CA ASN A 80 -17.39 2.01 0.31
C ASN A 80 -16.61 2.52 -0.90
N ILE A 81 -17.25 2.59 -2.07
CA ILE A 81 -16.68 3.06 -3.32
C ILE A 81 -17.34 4.38 -3.69
N ALA A 82 -16.65 5.49 -3.40
CA ALA A 82 -17.06 6.81 -3.84
C ALA A 82 -16.43 7.12 -5.21
N ARG A 83 -17.23 7.72 -6.10
CA ARG A 83 -16.77 8.22 -7.40
C ARG A 83 -17.03 9.71 -7.43
N GLU A 84 -15.96 10.44 -7.65
CA GLU A 84 -15.98 11.89 -7.74
C GLU A 84 -16.32 12.36 -9.17
N ASP A 85 -16.73 13.61 -9.32
CA ASP A 85 -17.10 14.19 -10.62
C ASP A 85 -15.94 14.24 -11.61
N ASP A 86 -14.69 14.31 -11.13
CA ASP A 86 -13.48 14.25 -11.94
C ASP A 86 -13.12 12.84 -12.43
N GLY A 87 -13.96 11.83 -12.08
CA GLY A 87 -13.77 10.43 -12.42
C GLY A 87 -12.82 9.67 -11.50
N SER A 88 -12.30 10.28 -10.43
CA SER A 88 -11.51 9.58 -9.43
C SER A 88 -12.38 8.64 -8.58
N ILE A 89 -11.75 7.63 -8.00
CA ILE A 89 -12.40 6.62 -7.18
C ILE A 89 -11.72 6.55 -5.82
N THR A 90 -12.51 6.70 -4.75
CA THR A 90 -12.03 6.54 -3.36
C THR A 90 -12.63 5.29 -2.72
N LEU A 91 -11.76 4.45 -2.14
CA LEU A 91 -12.15 3.28 -1.34
C LEU A 91 -11.96 3.59 0.14
N SER A 92 -13.01 3.42 0.96
CA SER A 92 -12.99 3.75 2.38
C SER A 92 -13.89 2.81 3.20
N HIS A 93 -13.75 2.82 4.55
CA HIS A 93 -14.54 1.99 5.46
C HIS A 93 -15.22 2.82 6.56
N PRO A 94 -16.08 3.79 6.27
CA PRO A 94 -16.67 4.65 7.29
C PRO A 94 -17.53 3.88 8.31
N ALA A 95 -18.26 2.86 7.87
CA ALA A 95 -19.10 2.05 8.76
C ALA A 95 -18.27 1.24 9.79
N VAL A 96 -17.14 0.68 9.37
CA VAL A 96 -16.23 -0.04 10.29
C VAL A 96 -15.62 0.93 11.31
N VAL A 97 -15.31 2.16 10.93
CA VAL A 97 -14.84 3.18 11.87
C VAL A 97 -15.91 3.53 12.91
N ASP A 98 -17.17 3.64 12.50
CA ASP A 98 -18.28 3.89 13.45
C ASP A 98 -18.46 2.73 14.44
N GLU A 99 -18.39 1.50 13.96
CA GLU A 99 -18.46 0.31 14.81
C GLU A 99 -17.32 0.26 15.83
N LEU A 100 -16.08 0.54 15.39
CA LEU A 100 -14.91 0.62 16.28
C LEU A 100 -15.06 1.68 17.37
N LEU A 101 -15.55 2.87 17.01
CA LEU A 101 -15.77 3.95 17.96
C LEU A 101 -16.89 3.61 18.95
N SER A 102 -17.97 2.99 18.50
CA SER A 102 -19.07 2.51 19.36
C SER A 102 -18.59 1.44 20.33
N THR A 103 -17.87 0.43 19.84
CA THR A 103 -17.33 -0.67 20.68
C THR A 103 -16.36 -0.17 21.74
N ALA A 104 -15.60 0.88 21.44
CA ALA A 104 -14.65 1.48 22.37
C ALA A 104 -15.30 2.57 23.28
N GLY A 105 -16.57 2.91 23.10
CA GLY A 105 -17.24 4.00 23.83
C GLY A 105 -16.70 5.40 23.49
N LEU A 106 -16.22 5.61 22.24
CA LEU A 106 -15.52 6.83 21.81
C LEU A 106 -16.30 7.67 20.78
N THR A 107 -17.59 7.43 20.60
CA THR A 107 -18.43 8.16 19.63
C THR A 107 -18.37 9.67 19.80
N ASP A 108 -18.31 10.18 21.05
CA ASP A 108 -18.28 11.61 21.37
C ASP A 108 -16.87 12.14 21.68
N SER A 109 -15.83 11.33 21.49
CA SER A 109 -14.44 11.70 21.78
C SER A 109 -13.93 12.83 20.86
N ARG A 110 -12.96 13.63 21.32
CA ARG A 110 -12.30 14.66 20.48
C ARG A 110 -11.29 14.00 19.54
N PRO A 111 -11.27 14.35 18.24
CA PRO A 111 -10.29 13.85 17.27
C PRO A 111 -8.85 14.22 17.62
N THR A 112 -7.88 13.42 17.10
CA THR A 112 -6.44 13.71 17.11
C THR A 112 -5.92 13.82 15.66
N SER A 113 -4.75 14.48 15.48
CA SER A 113 -4.18 14.76 14.15
C SER A 113 -3.26 13.67 13.63
N THR A 114 -2.76 12.77 14.49
CA THR A 114 -1.81 11.69 14.17
C THR A 114 -2.30 10.36 14.75
N PRO A 115 -1.95 9.22 14.15
CA PRO A 115 -2.42 7.91 14.62
C PRO A 115 -1.79 7.45 15.93
N LEU A 116 -0.61 7.95 16.28
CA LEU A 116 0.04 7.80 17.58
C LEU A 116 0.63 9.15 18.02
N VAL A 117 0.92 9.27 19.30
CA VAL A 117 1.72 10.39 19.80
C VAL A 117 3.12 10.29 19.19
N PRO A 118 3.65 11.34 18.57
CA PRO A 118 5.01 11.34 18.03
C PRO A 118 6.04 10.93 19.09
N ASN A 119 7.01 10.10 18.70
CA ASN A 119 8.03 9.55 19.57
C ASN A 119 7.52 8.73 20.77
N ALA A 120 6.26 8.28 20.74
CA ALA A 120 5.77 7.37 21.76
C ALA A 120 6.41 5.99 21.58
N GLU A 121 7.18 5.56 22.56
CA GLU A 121 7.71 4.21 22.64
C GLU A 121 6.66 3.31 23.29
N LEU A 122 6.15 2.34 22.51
CA LEU A 122 5.30 1.28 23.05
C LEU A 122 6.20 0.19 23.62
N MET A 123 6.51 0.31 24.91
CA MET A 123 7.42 -0.61 25.60
C MET A 123 6.73 -1.95 25.87
N THR A 124 7.50 -3.04 25.77
CA THR A 124 7.09 -4.31 26.38
C THR A 124 7.23 -4.13 27.88
N PRO A 125 6.13 -4.23 28.67
CA PRO A 125 6.20 -4.02 30.10
C PRO A 125 7.08 -5.07 30.77
N GLU A 126 7.90 -4.64 31.72
CA GLU A 126 8.59 -5.58 32.60
C GLU A 126 7.60 -6.15 33.62
N GLY A 127 7.59 -7.47 33.77
CA GLY A 127 6.72 -8.18 34.73
C GLY A 127 5.25 -8.30 34.32
N GLU A 128 4.50 -8.97 35.20
CA GLU A 128 3.06 -9.16 35.07
C GLU A 128 2.30 -7.90 35.52
N PRO A 129 1.13 -7.57 34.93
CA PRO A 129 0.25 -6.52 35.44
C PRO A 129 -0.17 -6.84 36.88
N ASP A 130 -0.31 -5.81 37.71
CA ASP A 130 -0.88 -5.97 39.05
C ASP A 130 -2.37 -6.40 39.01
N ALA A 131 -2.91 -6.71 40.16
CA ALA A 131 -4.29 -7.23 40.24
C ALA A 131 -5.33 -6.20 39.81
N GLU A 132 -5.10 -4.91 40.08
CA GLU A 132 -5.99 -3.80 39.71
C GLU A 132 -5.97 -3.57 38.19
N GLU A 133 -4.81 -3.55 37.56
CA GLU A 133 -4.69 -3.43 36.11
C GLU A 133 -5.30 -4.64 35.38
N LYS A 134 -5.07 -5.88 35.88
CA LYS A 134 -5.71 -7.09 35.36
C LYS A 134 -7.24 -7.01 35.43
N ALA A 135 -7.78 -6.58 36.57
CA ALA A 135 -9.20 -6.41 36.78
C ALA A 135 -9.76 -5.36 35.80
N THR A 136 -9.12 -4.20 35.65
CA THR A 136 -9.50 -3.13 34.74
C THR A 136 -9.51 -3.61 33.29
N MET A 137 -8.43 -4.28 32.84
CA MET A 137 -8.29 -4.76 31.48
C MET A 137 -9.27 -5.91 31.13
N SER A 138 -9.86 -6.56 32.12
CA SER A 138 -10.89 -7.60 31.90
C SER A 138 -12.29 -7.04 31.70
N MET A 139 -12.53 -5.75 32.00
CA MET A 139 -13.83 -5.11 31.87
C MET A 139 -13.99 -4.43 30.50
N ALA A 140 -15.25 -4.19 30.08
CA ALA A 140 -15.54 -3.38 28.92
C ALA A 140 -15.22 -1.89 29.22
N PRO A 141 -14.66 -1.12 28.25
CA PRO A 141 -14.36 -1.52 26.87
C PRO A 141 -12.97 -2.19 26.71
N PHE A 142 -12.16 -2.29 27.76
CA PHE A 142 -10.75 -2.73 27.71
C PHE A 142 -10.60 -4.17 27.21
N CYS A 143 -11.51 -5.08 27.59
CA CYS A 143 -11.50 -6.48 27.16
C CYS A 143 -11.64 -6.64 25.64
N ASN A 144 -12.09 -5.61 24.92
CA ASN A 144 -12.23 -5.60 23.47
C ASN A 144 -10.91 -5.31 22.73
N PHE A 145 -9.78 -5.08 23.43
CA PHE A 145 -8.50 -4.67 22.82
C PHE A 145 -8.11 -5.56 21.63
N ARG A 146 -8.13 -6.89 21.79
CA ARG A 146 -7.75 -7.83 20.73
C ARG A 146 -8.69 -7.76 19.52
N SER A 147 -9.99 -7.67 19.74
CA SER A 147 -10.99 -7.54 18.68
C SER A 147 -10.83 -6.23 17.91
N LEU A 148 -10.66 -5.11 18.63
CA LEU A 148 -10.44 -3.79 18.04
C LEU A 148 -9.17 -3.77 17.17
N ILE A 149 -8.05 -4.36 17.67
CA ILE A 149 -6.82 -4.47 16.88
C ILE A 149 -7.04 -5.34 15.63
N GLY A 150 -7.80 -6.43 15.71
CA GLY A 150 -8.14 -7.27 14.55
C GLY A 150 -8.85 -6.48 13.45
N SER A 151 -9.87 -5.70 13.81
CA SER A 151 -10.58 -4.82 12.85
C SER A 151 -9.70 -3.69 12.32
N LEU A 152 -8.81 -3.13 13.14
CA LEU A 152 -7.84 -2.12 12.72
C LEU A 152 -6.79 -2.67 11.75
N LEU A 153 -6.33 -3.93 11.93
CA LEU A 153 -5.45 -4.60 10.97
C LEU A 153 -6.13 -4.77 9.60
N TYR A 154 -7.42 -5.08 9.60
CA TYR A 154 -8.20 -5.13 8.36
C TYR A 154 -8.25 -3.76 7.67
N LEU A 155 -8.57 -2.68 8.39
CA LEU A 155 -8.53 -1.32 7.86
C LEU A 155 -7.14 -0.95 7.30
N ALA A 156 -6.09 -1.22 8.08
CA ALA A 156 -4.71 -0.91 7.72
C ALA A 156 -4.26 -1.64 6.45
N SER A 157 -4.75 -2.86 6.21
CA SER A 157 -4.38 -3.67 5.06
C SER A 157 -5.23 -3.40 3.81
N THR A 158 -6.36 -2.70 3.94
CA THR A 158 -7.32 -2.50 2.83
C THR A 158 -7.41 -1.06 2.34
N THR A 159 -7.68 -0.10 3.21
CA THR A 159 -7.96 1.30 2.81
C THR A 159 -7.23 2.36 3.63
N ARG A 160 -6.53 1.96 4.69
CA ARG A 160 -5.91 2.90 5.65
C ARG A 160 -4.43 2.59 5.90
N PRO A 161 -3.57 2.68 4.88
CA PRO A 161 -2.11 2.52 5.06
C PRO A 161 -1.53 3.52 6.07
N ASP A 162 -2.15 4.66 6.26
CA ASP A 162 -1.75 5.71 7.19
C ASP A 162 -1.76 5.30 8.68
N ILE A 163 -2.49 4.23 9.04
CA ILE A 163 -2.49 3.67 10.39
C ILE A 163 -1.66 2.39 10.51
N ALA A 164 -1.04 1.90 9.43
CA ALA A 164 -0.38 0.59 9.42
C ALA A 164 0.72 0.46 10.47
N PHE A 165 1.55 1.49 10.66
CA PHE A 165 2.57 1.50 11.70
C PHE A 165 1.95 1.41 13.11
N ALA A 166 0.97 2.24 13.41
CA ALA A 166 0.32 2.28 14.72
C ALA A 166 -0.32 0.93 15.06
N VAL A 167 -1.06 0.35 14.12
CA VAL A 167 -1.76 -0.92 14.32
C VAL A 167 -0.78 -2.09 14.47
N THR A 168 0.24 -2.18 13.63
CA THR A 168 1.24 -3.26 13.71
C THR A 168 2.09 -3.14 14.98
N SER A 169 2.35 -1.95 15.47
CA SER A 169 3.01 -1.74 16.77
C SER A 169 2.15 -2.17 17.94
N LEU A 170 0.86 -1.81 17.95
CA LEU A 170 -0.09 -2.24 18.99
C LEU A 170 -0.42 -3.74 18.94
N SER A 171 -0.39 -4.36 17.76
CA SER A 171 -0.71 -5.77 17.60
C SER A 171 0.25 -6.71 18.34
N ARG A 172 1.46 -6.26 18.66
CA ARG A 172 2.44 -7.01 19.47
C ARG A 172 1.94 -7.31 20.87
N PHE A 173 1.01 -6.52 21.38
CA PHE A 173 0.52 -6.58 22.76
C PHE A 173 -0.87 -7.24 22.88
N MET A 174 -1.38 -7.88 21.82
CA MET A 174 -2.72 -8.51 21.83
C MET A 174 -2.89 -9.63 22.86
N THR A 175 -1.81 -10.28 23.27
CA THR A 175 -1.84 -11.37 24.26
C THR A 175 -1.77 -10.89 25.69
N ASN A 176 -1.10 -9.75 25.93
CA ASN A 176 -0.94 -9.17 27.27
C ASN A 176 -0.96 -7.63 27.17
N PRO A 177 -2.14 -7.03 26.86
CA PRO A 177 -2.25 -5.58 26.76
C PRO A 177 -2.17 -4.93 28.16
N ARG A 178 -1.63 -3.71 28.22
CA ARG A 178 -1.55 -2.87 29.40
C ARG A 178 -2.34 -1.58 29.18
N LEU A 179 -2.57 -0.82 30.24
CA LEU A 179 -3.30 0.46 30.16
C LEU A 179 -2.64 1.45 29.20
N ASP A 180 -1.32 1.46 29.11
CA ASP A 180 -0.61 2.34 28.16
C ASP A 180 -0.88 1.95 26.71
N HIS A 181 -0.97 0.64 26.41
CA HIS A 181 -1.36 0.16 25.10
C HIS A 181 -2.80 0.55 24.78
N TRP A 182 -3.69 0.50 25.78
CA TRP A 182 -5.07 0.98 25.64
C TRP A 182 -5.12 2.49 25.36
N ARG A 183 -4.35 3.30 26.08
CA ARG A 183 -4.28 4.76 25.83
C ARG A 183 -3.81 5.07 24.40
N ALA A 184 -2.82 4.32 23.90
CA ALA A 184 -2.37 4.44 22.52
C ALA A 184 -3.43 3.99 21.51
N LEU A 185 -4.20 2.93 21.81
CA LEU A 185 -5.35 2.50 20.99
C LEU A 185 -6.45 3.58 20.98
N VAL A 186 -6.80 4.19 22.11
CA VAL A 186 -7.75 5.30 22.20
C VAL A 186 -7.30 6.48 21.35
N HIS A 187 -6.00 6.81 21.39
CA HIS A 187 -5.45 7.88 20.54
C HIS A 187 -5.64 7.56 19.05
N LEU A 188 -5.36 6.32 18.63
CA LEU A 188 -5.58 5.86 17.26
C LEU A 188 -7.04 5.92 16.83
N LEU A 189 -7.96 5.50 17.69
CA LEU A 189 -9.41 5.54 17.40
C LEU A 189 -9.91 7.00 17.28
N ARG A 190 -9.38 7.90 18.08
CA ARG A 190 -9.68 9.35 17.97
C ARG A 190 -9.13 9.94 16.67
N TYR A 191 -7.98 9.48 16.17
CA TYR A 191 -7.48 9.83 14.84
C TYR A 191 -8.43 9.33 13.74
N LEU A 192 -8.89 8.09 13.82
CA LEU A 192 -9.87 7.54 12.87
C LEU A 192 -11.18 8.31 12.89
N LYS A 193 -11.67 8.75 14.06
CA LYS A 193 -12.85 9.63 14.16
C LYS A 193 -12.68 10.89 13.33
N GLY A 194 -11.53 11.57 13.45
CA GLY A 194 -11.23 12.80 12.70
C GLY A 194 -11.01 12.58 11.21
N THR A 195 -10.76 11.33 10.80
CA THR A 195 -10.44 10.97 9.42
C THR A 195 -11.35 9.84 8.89
N LYS A 196 -12.60 9.77 9.38
CA LYS A 196 -13.55 8.69 9.11
C LYS A 196 -13.78 8.44 7.61
N LEU A 197 -13.89 9.49 6.81
CA LEU A 197 -14.12 9.41 5.37
C LEU A 197 -12.82 9.25 4.55
N LEU A 198 -11.66 9.28 5.21
CA LEU A 198 -10.39 9.10 4.51
C LEU A 198 -10.27 7.67 4.00
N GLY A 199 -9.83 7.55 2.76
CA GLY A 199 -9.58 6.27 2.09
C GLY A 199 -8.49 6.44 1.03
N ILE A 200 -8.11 5.33 0.39
CA ILE A 200 -7.20 5.36 -0.75
C ILE A 200 -7.93 5.86 -1.99
N THR A 201 -7.27 6.70 -2.77
CA THR A 201 -7.86 7.35 -3.94
C THR A 201 -7.07 6.99 -5.19
N TYR A 202 -7.79 6.66 -6.25
CA TYR A 202 -7.26 6.41 -7.59
C TYR A 202 -7.72 7.55 -8.49
N ALA A 203 -6.75 8.34 -8.97
CA ALA A 203 -7.02 9.48 -9.82
C ALA A 203 -7.56 9.06 -11.19
N SER A 204 -8.38 9.90 -11.80
CA SER A 204 -8.80 9.73 -13.19
C SER A 204 -7.61 9.83 -14.16
N SER A 205 -7.79 9.30 -15.38
CA SER A 205 -6.73 9.34 -16.42
C SER A 205 -6.26 10.76 -16.75
N ALA A 206 -7.14 11.76 -16.64
CA ALA A 206 -6.78 13.17 -16.86
C ALA A 206 -5.78 13.72 -15.82
N LEU A 207 -5.78 13.14 -14.59
CA LEU A 207 -4.90 13.57 -13.51
C LEU A 207 -3.62 12.71 -13.40
N GLN A 208 -3.63 11.50 -13.95
CA GLN A 208 -2.51 10.55 -13.89
C GLN A 208 -1.25 11.04 -14.61
N ASN A 209 -1.39 11.88 -15.64
CA ASN A 209 -0.28 12.40 -16.45
C ASN A 209 0.55 13.49 -15.76
N ARG A 210 0.30 13.79 -14.49
CA ARG A 210 0.93 14.88 -13.75
C ARG A 210 2.01 14.45 -12.75
N ILE A 211 2.31 13.17 -12.65
CA ILE A 211 3.44 12.69 -11.85
C ILE A 211 4.71 12.90 -12.68
N ARG A 212 5.57 13.77 -12.21
CA ARG A 212 6.74 14.25 -12.96
C ARG A 212 8.01 14.14 -12.11
N VAL A 213 9.13 13.82 -12.75
CA VAL A 213 10.47 13.83 -12.15
C VAL A 213 11.23 14.99 -12.78
N THR A 214 11.89 15.79 -11.97
CA THR A 214 12.75 16.89 -12.49
C THR A 214 14.13 16.36 -12.88
N SER A 215 14.85 17.13 -13.70
CA SER A 215 16.23 16.85 -14.10
C SER A 215 17.22 16.79 -12.92
N SER A 216 16.89 17.40 -11.78
CA SER A 216 17.68 17.33 -10.54
C SER A 216 17.44 16.06 -9.72
N GLY A 217 16.57 15.13 -10.17
CA GLY A 217 16.18 13.96 -9.39
C GLY A 217 15.23 14.30 -8.24
N ASP A 218 14.83 15.55 -8.08
CA ASP A 218 13.84 15.98 -7.10
C ASP A 218 12.45 15.60 -7.61
N TYR A 219 11.70 14.88 -6.79
CA TYR A 219 10.31 14.54 -7.09
C TYR A 219 9.44 15.75 -6.79
N LEU A 220 9.40 16.69 -7.71
CA LEU A 220 8.49 17.81 -7.63
C LEU A 220 7.23 17.49 -8.41
N MET A 221 6.15 17.51 -7.67
CA MET A 221 4.82 17.59 -8.20
C MET A 221 4.43 19.07 -8.27
N SER A 222 5.24 19.85 -8.99
CA SER A 222 4.91 21.23 -9.34
C SER A 222 4.24 21.26 -10.70
N PRO A 223 3.08 21.91 -10.84
CA PRO A 223 2.48 22.16 -12.15
C PRO A 223 3.28 23.13 -13.02
N GLU A 224 4.28 23.82 -12.47
CA GLU A 224 4.89 25.00 -13.08
C GLU A 224 6.30 24.78 -13.66
N SER A 225 6.92 23.59 -13.52
CA SER A 225 8.21 23.37 -14.17
C SER A 225 8.04 22.73 -15.56
N ASP A 226 8.47 23.43 -16.59
CA ASP A 226 8.55 22.92 -17.97
C ASP A 226 9.62 21.81 -18.13
N ASP A 227 10.40 21.57 -17.10
CA ASP A 227 11.48 20.58 -17.10
C ASP A 227 10.97 19.19 -16.67
N VAL A 228 10.08 18.63 -17.50
CA VAL A 228 9.48 17.32 -17.27
C VAL A 228 10.19 16.26 -18.08
N THR A 229 10.84 15.36 -17.38
CA THR A 229 11.64 14.30 -18.01
C THR A 229 10.95 12.93 -18.08
N ALA A 230 9.87 12.68 -17.32
CA ALA A 230 9.18 11.38 -17.37
C ALA A 230 7.70 11.45 -17.01
N SER A 231 6.89 10.58 -17.64
CA SER A 231 5.51 10.26 -17.26
C SER A 231 5.47 8.84 -16.70
N PHE A 232 4.86 8.64 -15.52
CA PHE A 232 4.73 7.34 -14.88
C PHE A 232 3.42 6.61 -15.24
N HIS A 233 2.89 6.86 -16.43
CA HIS A 233 1.67 6.19 -16.88
C HIS A 233 1.89 4.68 -17.02
N ASN A 234 1.07 3.90 -16.32
CA ASN A 234 1.13 2.43 -16.25
C ASN A 234 2.46 1.85 -15.71
N ILE A 235 3.23 2.61 -14.96
CA ILE A 235 4.45 2.15 -14.31
C ILE A 235 4.20 1.93 -12.82
N LEU A 236 4.76 0.84 -12.28
CA LEU A 236 4.80 0.61 -10.84
C LEU A 236 5.90 1.45 -10.21
N VAL A 237 5.54 2.26 -9.24
CA VAL A 237 6.45 3.12 -8.48
C VAL A 237 6.35 2.75 -7.00
N ALA A 238 7.47 2.47 -6.37
CA ALA A 238 7.54 2.10 -4.96
C ALA A 238 8.42 3.04 -4.15
N PHE A 239 8.03 3.26 -2.90
CA PHE A 239 8.85 3.88 -1.88
C PHE A 239 9.16 2.82 -0.83
N SER A 240 10.42 2.71 -0.42
CA SER A 240 10.92 1.71 0.52
C SER A 240 11.76 2.40 1.59
N ASP A 241 11.49 2.08 2.86
CA ASP A 241 12.19 2.62 4.03
C ASP A 241 12.39 1.54 5.09
N ALA A 242 13.40 1.72 5.94
CA ALA A 242 13.60 0.88 7.11
C ALA A 242 13.99 1.69 8.34
N ASP A 243 13.24 1.52 9.43
CA ASP A 243 13.64 2.04 10.74
C ASP A 243 14.57 1.04 11.44
N TRP A 244 15.87 1.40 11.52
CA TRP A 244 16.93 0.52 12.01
C TRP A 244 16.85 0.31 13.51
N ALA A 245 16.80 -0.98 13.92
CA ALA A 245 16.89 -1.41 15.32
C ALA A 245 15.90 -0.71 16.26
N ALA A 246 14.77 -0.21 15.74
CA ALA A 246 13.79 0.57 16.48
C ALA A 246 12.97 -0.24 17.48
N GLU A 247 12.91 -1.56 17.31
CA GLU A 247 12.07 -2.42 18.16
C GLU A 247 12.83 -3.00 19.34
N MET A 248 12.36 -2.69 20.55
CA MET A 248 12.84 -3.30 21.79
C MET A 248 11.93 -4.48 22.21
N PRO A 249 12.48 -5.55 22.82
CA PRO A 249 13.88 -5.77 23.19
C PRO A 249 14.76 -6.35 22.07
N GLY A 250 14.21 -6.88 20.98
CA GLY A 250 14.97 -7.65 19.97
C GLY A 250 15.79 -6.83 18.98
N ARG A 251 15.80 -5.49 19.04
CA ARG A 251 16.51 -4.57 18.14
C ARG A 251 16.35 -4.92 16.64
N ARG A 252 15.18 -5.44 16.28
CA ARG A 252 14.84 -5.71 14.87
C ARG A 252 14.42 -4.42 14.19
N SER A 253 14.85 -4.28 12.95
CA SER A 253 14.44 -3.17 12.10
C SER A 253 13.01 -3.37 11.59
N ARG A 254 12.34 -2.30 11.23
CA ARG A 254 11.01 -2.32 10.63
C ARG A 254 11.12 -1.96 9.15
N THR A 255 10.57 -2.80 8.29
CA THR A 255 10.43 -2.51 6.86
C THR A 255 9.08 -1.87 6.61
N GLY A 256 9.10 -0.76 5.86
CA GLY A 256 7.93 -0.12 5.27
C GLY A 256 8.08 0.02 3.77
N TYR A 257 7.04 -0.32 3.01
CA TYR A 257 6.97 0.03 1.60
C TYR A 257 5.55 0.34 1.17
N VAL A 258 5.43 1.14 0.14
CA VAL A 258 4.18 1.39 -0.60
C VAL A 258 4.46 1.36 -2.08
N ILE A 259 3.57 0.71 -2.85
CA ILE A 259 3.65 0.58 -4.31
C ILE A 259 2.43 1.28 -4.91
N PHE A 260 2.69 2.15 -5.86
CA PHE A 260 1.69 2.91 -6.61
C PHE A 260 1.59 2.42 -8.05
N LEU A 261 0.38 2.45 -8.57
CA LEU A 261 0.09 2.39 -9.99
C LEU A 261 -0.74 3.63 -10.36
N ASN A 262 -0.26 4.40 -11.33
CA ASN A 262 -0.93 5.63 -11.78
C ASN A 262 -1.29 6.60 -10.63
N GLY A 263 -0.41 6.71 -9.61
CA GLY A 263 -0.58 7.60 -8.46
C GLY A 263 -1.47 7.08 -7.34
N GLY A 264 -2.18 5.96 -7.52
CA GLY A 264 -2.95 5.31 -6.46
C GLY A 264 -2.15 4.18 -5.79
N PRO A 265 -2.18 4.03 -4.44
CA PRO A 265 -1.50 2.95 -3.75
C PRO A 265 -2.23 1.62 -4.01
N ILE A 266 -1.50 0.58 -4.45
CA ILE A 266 -2.06 -0.74 -4.76
C ILE A 266 -1.52 -1.85 -3.86
N ALA A 267 -0.37 -1.63 -3.21
CA ALA A 267 0.18 -2.54 -2.21
C ALA A 267 1.04 -1.77 -1.22
N TRP A 268 1.04 -2.19 0.04
CA TRP A 268 1.89 -1.63 1.08
C TRP A 268 2.16 -2.65 2.17
N SER A 269 3.21 -2.43 2.94
CA SER A 269 3.57 -3.28 4.08
C SER A 269 4.22 -2.46 5.18
N CYS A 270 3.96 -2.85 6.41
CA CYS A 270 4.65 -2.39 7.60
C CYS A 270 4.89 -3.61 8.49
N ARG A 271 6.13 -4.08 8.60
CA ARG A 271 6.45 -5.30 9.36
C ARG A 271 7.86 -5.30 9.89
N LEU A 272 8.08 -6.02 11.00
CA LEU A 272 9.42 -6.27 11.54
C LEU A 272 10.21 -7.19 10.61
N GLN A 273 11.50 -6.89 10.44
CA GLN A 273 12.43 -7.79 9.77
C GLN A 273 12.62 -9.07 10.61
N PRO A 274 12.78 -10.23 9.97
CA PRO A 274 12.90 -11.50 10.70
C PRO A 274 14.17 -11.60 11.53
N THR A 275 15.23 -10.91 11.11
CA THR A 275 16.56 -10.88 11.77
C THR A 275 16.98 -9.45 12.04
N PRO A 276 17.74 -9.17 13.13
CA PRO A 276 18.37 -7.88 13.33
C PRO A 276 19.34 -7.56 12.19
N SER A 277 19.36 -6.32 11.73
CA SER A 277 20.32 -5.81 10.75
C SER A 277 21.50 -5.15 11.46
N LEU A 278 22.70 -5.35 10.94
CA LEU A 278 23.93 -4.85 11.55
C LEU A 278 24.19 -3.36 11.30
N SER A 279 23.49 -2.78 10.32
CA SER A 279 23.60 -1.37 9.96
C SER A 279 22.29 -0.83 9.37
N THR A 280 22.16 0.50 9.33
CA THR A 280 21.05 1.18 8.63
C THR A 280 21.04 0.83 7.15
N CYS A 281 22.20 0.79 6.50
CA CYS A 281 22.34 0.41 5.09
C CYS A 281 21.81 -1.01 4.83
N GLU A 282 22.10 -1.97 5.71
CA GLU A 282 21.59 -3.34 5.60
C GLU A 282 20.07 -3.40 5.77
N ALA A 283 19.52 -2.70 6.76
CA ALA A 283 18.09 -2.63 7.01
C ALA A 283 17.34 -2.06 5.79
N GLU A 284 17.84 -0.96 5.24
CA GLU A 284 17.30 -0.33 4.04
C GLU A 284 17.39 -1.23 2.81
N PHE A 285 18.53 -1.87 2.64
CA PHE A 285 18.73 -2.82 1.55
C PHE A 285 17.77 -4.01 1.64
N PHE A 286 17.55 -4.54 2.86
CA PHE A 286 16.54 -5.56 3.10
C PHE A 286 15.14 -5.10 2.69
N ALA A 287 14.76 -3.88 3.05
CA ALA A 287 13.47 -3.30 2.70
C ALA A 287 13.29 -3.19 1.17
N MET A 288 14.33 -2.75 0.44
CA MET A 288 14.29 -2.70 -1.03
C MET A 288 14.14 -4.09 -1.66
N CYS A 289 14.78 -5.14 -1.10
CA CYS A 289 14.61 -6.51 -1.59
C CYS A 289 13.17 -7.02 -1.44
N GLU A 290 12.53 -6.75 -0.29
CA GLU A 290 11.14 -7.14 -0.05
C GLU A 290 10.20 -6.37 -1.00
N THR A 291 10.45 -5.08 -1.21
CA THR A 291 9.73 -4.23 -2.16
C THR A 291 9.86 -4.76 -3.59
N ALA A 292 11.06 -5.13 -4.01
CA ALA A 292 11.32 -5.70 -5.33
C ALA A 292 10.55 -6.99 -5.58
N ARG A 293 10.47 -7.89 -4.58
CA ARG A 293 9.69 -9.13 -4.68
C ARG A 293 8.21 -8.86 -4.93
N GLU A 294 7.62 -7.92 -4.20
CA GLU A 294 6.23 -7.55 -4.40
C GLU A 294 6.01 -6.86 -5.75
N LEU A 295 6.92 -5.98 -6.17
CA LEU A 295 6.87 -5.37 -7.51
C LEU A 295 6.87 -6.44 -8.60
N LYS A 296 7.71 -7.48 -8.48
CA LYS A 296 7.77 -8.58 -9.46
C LYS A 296 6.43 -9.31 -9.55
N ARG A 297 5.80 -9.60 -8.42
CA ARG A 297 4.48 -10.23 -8.37
C ARG A 297 3.43 -9.38 -9.09
N LEU A 298 3.42 -8.07 -8.84
CA LEU A 298 2.50 -7.13 -9.49
C LEU A 298 2.79 -6.98 -10.99
N GLN A 299 4.06 -6.95 -11.40
CA GLN A 299 4.42 -6.96 -12.82
C GLN A 299 3.88 -8.19 -13.54
N MET A 300 4.01 -9.38 -12.93
CA MET A 300 3.45 -10.61 -13.52
C MET A 300 1.95 -10.51 -13.69
N LEU A 301 1.23 -10.04 -12.66
CA LEU A 301 -0.22 -9.84 -12.71
C LEU A 301 -0.61 -8.85 -13.83
N LEU A 302 0.04 -7.69 -13.89
CA LEU A 302 -0.25 -6.67 -14.90
C LEU A 302 0.05 -7.17 -16.32
N ASN A 303 1.15 -7.91 -16.51
CA ASN A 303 1.48 -8.49 -17.81
C ASN A 303 0.44 -9.52 -18.25
N GLU A 304 0.00 -10.40 -17.35
CA GLU A 304 -1.06 -11.37 -17.65
C GLU A 304 -2.38 -10.67 -17.98
N LEU A 305 -2.69 -9.55 -17.35
CA LEU A 305 -3.86 -8.71 -17.64
C LEU A 305 -3.74 -7.93 -18.98
N GLY A 306 -2.58 -8.00 -19.66
CA GLY A 306 -2.34 -7.28 -20.90
C GLY A 306 -1.90 -5.82 -20.71
N PHE A 307 -1.65 -5.39 -19.48
CA PHE A 307 -1.04 -4.09 -19.16
C PHE A 307 0.49 -4.24 -19.18
N LEU A 308 1.05 -4.37 -20.36
CA LEU A 308 2.50 -4.46 -20.52
C LEU A 308 3.16 -3.29 -19.80
N GLN A 309 4.05 -3.59 -18.86
CA GLN A 309 4.89 -2.57 -18.27
C GLN A 309 5.78 -2.01 -19.37
N PRO A 310 5.77 -0.67 -19.61
CA PRO A 310 6.56 -0.11 -20.68
C PRO A 310 8.03 -0.46 -20.48
N PRO A 311 8.75 -0.82 -21.53
CA PRO A 311 10.16 -1.20 -21.43
C PRO A 311 11.07 -0.06 -20.97
N LYS A 312 10.56 1.17 -20.83
CA LYS A 312 11.33 2.35 -20.40
C LYS A 312 10.45 3.46 -19.86
N PRO A 313 10.49 3.80 -18.56
CA PRO A 313 10.41 5.20 -18.20
C PRO A 313 11.75 5.85 -18.57
N TYR A 314 11.70 6.91 -19.33
CA TYR A 314 12.87 7.72 -19.59
C TYR A 314 13.16 8.55 -18.34
N VAL A 315 14.09 8.09 -17.50
CA VAL A 315 14.68 8.91 -16.44
C VAL A 315 16.01 9.38 -16.99
N LYS A 316 16.11 10.67 -17.32
CA LYS A 316 17.38 11.30 -17.68
C LYS A 316 18.13 11.56 -16.37
N ASP A 317 19.06 10.69 -16.01
CA ASP A 317 20.05 11.01 -14.97
C ASP A 317 20.93 12.14 -15.51
N VAL A 318 21.05 13.22 -14.73
CA VAL A 318 21.97 14.31 -15.02
C VAL A 318 23.39 13.73 -14.91
N GLY A 319 23.96 13.33 -16.04
CA GLY A 319 25.34 12.85 -16.15
C GLY A 319 25.56 11.38 -16.55
N ASP A 320 24.53 10.53 -16.57
CA ASP A 320 24.67 9.14 -17.05
C ASP A 320 23.65 8.84 -18.15
N THR A 321 24.15 8.71 -19.38
CA THR A 321 23.36 8.38 -20.59
C THR A 321 23.01 6.90 -20.70
N SER A 322 23.29 6.08 -19.66
CA SER A 322 23.26 4.62 -19.73
C SER A 322 22.06 3.94 -19.07
N ILE A 323 21.00 4.66 -18.62
CA ILE A 323 19.82 3.98 -18.08
C ILE A 323 19.07 3.25 -19.21
N LYS A 324 19.48 2.02 -19.42
CA LYS A 324 18.85 1.05 -20.31
C LYS A 324 17.72 0.34 -19.55
N ASN A 325 16.49 0.43 -20.11
CA ASN A 325 15.37 -0.46 -19.81
C ASN A 325 14.99 -0.54 -18.32
N THR A 326 14.26 0.44 -17.83
CA THR A 326 13.79 0.38 -16.44
C THR A 326 12.38 -0.18 -16.38
N GLY A 327 12.23 -1.29 -15.67
CA GLY A 327 10.94 -1.82 -15.24
C GLY A 327 10.27 -0.88 -14.22
N SER A 328 9.95 -1.40 -13.04
CA SER A 328 9.41 -0.62 -11.94
C SER A 328 10.49 0.20 -11.22
N ILE A 329 10.09 1.27 -10.53
CA ILE A 329 11.02 2.14 -9.80
C ILE A 329 10.88 1.89 -8.30
N ILE A 330 12.00 1.80 -7.58
CA ILE A 330 12.06 1.77 -6.13
C ILE A 330 12.84 2.98 -5.64
N PHE A 331 12.19 3.82 -4.83
CA PHE A 331 12.77 4.94 -4.13
C PHE A 331 13.23 4.54 -2.73
N GLY A 332 14.48 4.85 -2.40
CA GLY A 332 15.05 4.70 -1.06
C GLY A 332 15.78 5.97 -0.65
N ASP A 333 15.82 6.31 0.63
CA ASP A 333 16.47 7.52 1.12
C ASP A 333 17.90 7.29 1.66
N ASN A 334 18.40 6.06 1.58
CA ASN A 334 19.77 5.72 1.93
C ASN A 334 20.64 5.62 0.66
N ILE A 335 21.47 6.63 0.40
CA ILE A 335 22.35 6.71 -0.77
C ILE A 335 23.26 5.48 -0.86
N SER A 336 23.81 5.00 0.27
CA SER A 336 24.69 3.84 0.30
C SER A 336 23.97 2.56 -0.08
N ALA A 337 22.76 2.35 0.42
CA ALA A 337 21.93 1.18 0.09
C ALA A 337 21.54 1.18 -1.40
N VAL A 338 21.14 2.33 -1.95
CA VAL A 338 20.86 2.50 -3.38
C VAL A 338 22.10 2.22 -4.23
N ALA A 339 23.27 2.74 -3.83
CA ALA A 339 24.53 2.51 -4.54
C ALA A 339 24.94 1.03 -4.52
N VAL A 340 24.84 0.36 -3.37
CA VAL A 340 25.13 -1.09 -3.24
C VAL A 340 24.20 -1.92 -4.14
N GLY A 341 22.93 -1.59 -4.22
CA GLY A 341 21.97 -2.28 -5.10
C GLY A 341 22.25 -2.10 -6.60
N LYS A 342 22.92 -1.00 -7.00
CA LYS A 342 23.30 -0.72 -8.39
C LYS A 342 24.66 -1.31 -8.79
N GLN A 343 25.53 -1.66 -7.82
CA GLN A 343 26.87 -2.17 -8.10
C GLN A 343 26.84 -3.55 -8.79
N ILE A 344 27.80 -3.77 -9.69
CA ILE A 344 28.05 -5.07 -10.32
C ILE A 344 29.20 -5.74 -9.55
N GLY A 345 28.93 -6.88 -8.90
CA GLY A 345 29.95 -7.67 -8.22
C GLY A 345 30.03 -7.47 -6.71
N PHE A 346 30.86 -8.30 -6.06
CA PHE A 346 30.98 -8.36 -4.60
C PHE A 346 31.98 -7.35 -4.07
N SER A 347 31.58 -6.65 -3.02
CA SER A 347 32.52 -5.96 -2.12
C SER A 347 32.82 -6.88 -0.94
N SER A 348 34.08 -6.83 -0.43
CA SER A 348 34.48 -7.57 0.78
C SER A 348 33.62 -7.22 2.01
N LYS A 349 32.96 -6.06 1.99
CA LYS A 349 32.09 -5.54 3.07
C LYS A 349 30.66 -6.11 3.05
N THR A 350 30.24 -6.81 1.99
CA THR A 350 28.83 -7.25 1.78
C THR A 350 28.67 -8.76 1.77
N ARG A 351 29.69 -9.55 2.14
CA ARG A 351 29.66 -11.03 2.09
C ARG A 351 28.49 -11.67 2.88
N HIS A 352 28.03 -11.06 3.94
CA HIS A 352 26.90 -11.55 4.75
C HIS A 352 25.53 -11.26 4.15
N LEU A 353 25.46 -10.46 3.07
CA LEU A 353 24.23 -10.08 2.34
C LEU A 353 24.04 -10.89 1.04
N ASP A 354 24.90 -11.86 0.76
CA ASP A 354 25.13 -12.46 -0.56
C ASP A 354 23.88 -12.79 -1.39
N ILE A 355 22.94 -13.57 -0.86
CA ILE A 355 21.80 -14.05 -1.67
C ILE A 355 20.82 -12.91 -2.00
N ARG A 356 20.52 -12.05 -1.04
CA ARG A 356 19.61 -10.92 -1.27
C ARG A 356 20.24 -9.86 -2.15
N LEU A 357 21.54 -9.64 -1.98
CA LEU A 357 22.31 -8.70 -2.78
C LEU A 357 22.33 -9.15 -4.26
N GLN A 358 22.65 -10.40 -4.51
CA GLN A 358 22.63 -10.97 -5.86
C GLN A 358 21.26 -10.87 -6.51
N PHE A 359 20.20 -11.17 -5.77
CA PHE A 359 18.83 -11.11 -6.24
C PHE A 359 18.44 -9.69 -6.71
N LEU A 360 18.67 -8.67 -5.89
CA LEU A 360 18.29 -7.29 -6.24
C LEU A 360 19.19 -6.73 -7.36
N GLN A 361 20.51 -6.99 -7.30
CA GLN A 361 21.45 -6.58 -8.34
C GLN A 361 21.14 -7.24 -9.70
N ASP A 362 20.82 -8.55 -9.72
CA ASP A 362 20.40 -9.25 -10.93
C ASP A 362 19.14 -8.60 -11.55
N TRP A 363 18.18 -8.19 -10.72
CA TRP A 363 16.97 -7.56 -11.21
C TRP A 363 17.20 -6.13 -11.71
N VAL A 364 18.11 -5.39 -11.09
CA VAL A 364 18.54 -4.09 -11.58
C VAL A 364 19.26 -4.23 -12.92
N GLN A 365 20.17 -5.19 -13.06
CA GLN A 365 20.89 -5.46 -14.30
C GLN A 365 19.96 -5.90 -15.44
N LYS A 366 18.97 -6.72 -15.13
CA LYS A 366 17.93 -7.15 -16.10
C LYS A 366 16.91 -6.06 -16.42
N GLY A 367 17.01 -4.89 -15.79
CA GLY A 367 16.06 -3.81 -15.98
C GLY A 367 14.64 -4.11 -15.46
N ILE A 368 14.51 -5.08 -14.55
CA ILE A 368 13.22 -5.42 -13.91
C ILE A 368 12.81 -4.32 -12.93
N VAL A 369 13.79 -3.79 -12.18
CA VAL A 369 13.62 -2.67 -11.25
C VAL A 369 14.75 -1.65 -11.41
N SER A 370 14.45 -0.39 -11.12
CA SER A 370 15.43 0.69 -10.98
C SER A 370 15.42 1.21 -9.57
N LEU A 371 16.61 1.39 -8.98
CA LEU A 371 16.76 1.98 -7.66
C LEU A 371 17.08 3.47 -7.81
N VAL A 372 16.37 4.32 -7.11
CA VAL A 372 16.52 5.77 -7.19
C VAL A 372 16.57 6.37 -5.79
N TYR A 373 17.48 7.32 -5.58
CA TYR A 373 17.54 8.05 -4.32
C TYR A 373 16.34 9.00 -4.20
N CYS A 374 15.74 9.07 -3.02
CA CYS A 374 14.67 10.00 -2.66
C CYS A 374 15.07 10.74 -1.38
N PRO A 375 15.08 12.06 -1.34
CA PRO A 375 15.30 12.80 -0.11
C PRO A 375 14.28 12.44 0.97
N THR A 376 14.72 12.26 2.24
CA THR A 376 13.88 11.80 3.37
C THR A 376 12.60 12.62 3.53
N ARG A 377 12.63 13.95 3.30
CA ARG A 377 11.43 14.81 3.38
C ARG A 377 10.29 14.38 2.43
N PHE A 378 10.60 13.59 1.39
CA PHE A 378 9.64 13.07 0.41
C PHE A 378 9.43 11.55 0.51
N MET A 379 10.11 10.88 1.46
CA MET A 379 10.01 9.45 1.65
C MET A 379 8.64 9.08 2.24
N ILE A 380 7.69 8.71 1.36
CA ILE A 380 6.32 8.37 1.75
C ILE A 380 6.29 7.15 2.68
N ALA A 381 7.24 6.23 2.53
CA ALA A 381 7.33 5.01 3.34
C ALA A 381 7.69 5.28 4.80
N ASP A 382 8.19 6.47 5.17
CA ASP A 382 8.43 6.89 6.56
C ASP A 382 7.20 6.71 7.47
N ILE A 383 5.99 6.96 6.94
CA ILE A 383 4.73 6.75 7.70
C ILE A 383 4.52 5.27 8.06
N LEU A 384 5.14 4.36 7.31
CA LEU A 384 5.00 2.91 7.49
C LEU A 384 6.08 2.32 8.42
N THR A 385 7.09 3.10 8.80
CA THR A 385 8.22 2.65 9.64
C THR A 385 8.30 3.35 10.98
N LYS A 386 7.81 4.59 11.07
CA LYS A 386 7.84 5.42 12.28
C LYS A 386 6.62 6.35 12.36
N VAL A 387 6.48 7.08 13.46
CA VAL A 387 5.47 8.15 13.59
C VAL A 387 6.18 9.50 13.39
N PRO A 388 6.12 10.06 12.17
CA PRO A 388 6.66 11.39 11.94
C PRO A 388 5.92 12.44 12.78
N GLY A 389 6.59 13.55 13.09
CA GLY A 389 5.92 14.70 13.70
C GLY A 389 4.72 15.17 12.85
N PRO A 390 3.75 15.88 13.46
CA PRO A 390 2.47 16.23 12.80
C PRO A 390 2.63 16.96 11.46
N ILE A 391 3.65 17.80 11.32
CA ILE A 391 3.93 18.56 10.08
C ILE A 391 4.28 17.59 8.94
N ILE A 392 5.25 16.70 9.17
CA ILE A 392 5.71 15.72 8.17
C ILE A 392 4.62 14.70 7.88
N PHE A 393 3.92 14.20 8.92
CA PHE A 393 2.82 13.28 8.75
C PHE A 393 1.71 13.87 7.84
N ASN A 394 1.30 15.12 8.09
CA ASN A 394 0.29 15.78 7.28
C ASN A 394 0.77 16.10 5.85
N LEU A 395 2.08 16.24 5.62
CA LEU A 395 2.67 16.40 4.30
C LEU A 395 2.66 15.09 3.50
N LEU A 396 3.03 13.96 4.14
CA LEU A 396 3.21 12.67 3.47
C LEU A 396 1.90 11.87 3.35
N ARG A 397 0.98 11.98 4.35
CA ARG A 397 -0.28 11.23 4.37
C ARG A 397 -1.13 11.39 3.11
N PRO A 398 -1.41 12.59 2.58
CA PRO A 398 -2.20 12.72 1.36
C PRO A 398 -1.57 11.96 0.18
N ARG A 399 -0.24 11.97 0.08
CA ARG A 399 0.50 11.24 -0.96
C ARG A 399 0.35 9.74 -0.78
N LEU A 400 0.54 9.24 0.45
CA LEU A 400 0.32 7.83 0.78
C LEU A 400 -1.10 7.36 0.43
N MET A 401 -2.09 8.23 0.58
CA MET A 401 -3.50 7.95 0.28
C MET A 401 -3.87 8.16 -1.20
N GLY A 402 -2.92 8.47 -2.08
CA GLY A 402 -3.17 8.72 -3.51
C GLY A 402 -3.78 10.09 -3.82
N ARG A 403 -3.75 11.05 -2.86
CA ARG A 403 -4.35 12.39 -3.00
C ARG A 403 -3.35 13.51 -3.27
N TRP A 404 -2.10 13.23 -3.42
CA TRP A 404 -1.02 14.20 -3.59
C TRP A 404 -1.14 15.09 -4.84
N ILE A 405 -1.86 14.63 -5.87
CA ILE A 405 -2.14 15.39 -7.09
C ILE A 405 -3.13 16.54 -6.83
N TYR A 406 -4.06 16.36 -5.90
CA TYR A 406 -5.14 17.32 -5.65
C TYR A 406 -4.72 18.54 -4.83
N GLN A 407 -3.77 18.42 -3.92
CA GLN A 407 -3.36 19.52 -3.04
C GLN A 407 -2.65 20.65 -3.79
N VAL A 408 -1.96 20.34 -4.87
CA VAL A 408 -1.28 21.36 -5.69
C VAL A 408 -2.28 22.18 -6.51
N LEU A 409 -3.41 21.57 -6.92
CA LEU A 409 -4.43 22.27 -7.72
C LEU A 409 -5.35 23.16 -6.88
N SER A 410 -5.62 22.80 -5.61
CA SER A 410 -6.49 23.62 -4.74
C SER A 410 -5.80 24.85 -4.16
N ASN A 411 -4.47 24.85 -4.06
CA ASN A 411 -3.71 26.01 -3.60
C ASN A 411 -3.42 27.06 -4.71
N GLY A 412 -3.55 26.67 -5.99
CA GLY A 412 -3.39 27.59 -7.14
C GLY A 412 -4.64 28.36 -7.54
N SER A 413 -5.79 28.13 -6.89
CA SER A 413 -7.05 28.84 -7.15
C SER A 413 -7.45 29.81 -6.03
N LYS A 414 -6.48 30.21 -5.18
CA LYS A 414 -6.64 31.29 -4.21
C LYS A 414 -5.48 32.26 -4.36
N GLU A 415 -5.51 33.00 -5.47
CA GLU A 415 -5.02 34.37 -5.59
C GLU A 415 -6.04 35.20 -6.37
#